data_fe4eaf8e9ab67e0481bf363151955034
#
_entry.id   fe4eaf8e9ab67e0481bf363151955034
#
_cell.length_a   1.000
_cell.length_b   1.000
_cell.length_c   1.000
_cell.angle_alpha   90.00
_cell.angle_beta   90.00
_cell.angle_gamma   90.00
#
_symmetry.space_group_name_H-M   'P 1'
#
loop_
_entity.id
_entity.type
_entity.pdbx_description
1 polymer ?
#
loop_
_entity_poly.entity_id
_entity_poly.type
_entity_poly.pdbx_seq_one_letter_code
_entity_poly.pdbx_strand_id
1 'polypeptide(L)'
;MEMNEKGMVAEAIGSMAITLLVWGGISENAAPHDSAVMAGAAGVTLAIMWMTFRGSEILPIITIGRMAAGHTEWQQGTLNFLMQLLGAFVGATVLAWQGETVFEAAEALTATSAATALLGGFLLMLVWDRLGGGWEAGAFVSVLLVAGVTLASASSIGGTIADGHMADTDNFIAVFGTMIVGGIGAAA
;
A
#
# COMPACT_ATOMS: atom_id res chain seq x y z
N MET A 1 4.88 27.46 -3.94
CA MET A 1 4.37 26.24 -3.29
C MET A 1 5.58 25.52 -2.71
N GLU A 2 5.69 25.42 -1.40
CA GLU A 2 6.76 24.61 -0.78
C GLU A 2 6.36 23.15 -0.83
N MET A 3 7.12 22.34 -1.56
CA MET A 3 6.94 20.90 -1.55
C MET A 3 7.32 20.35 -0.17
N ASN A 4 6.49 19.47 0.37
CA ASN A 4 6.76 18.84 1.67
C ASN A 4 7.77 17.68 1.49
N GLU A 5 9.07 18.03 1.37
CA GLU A 5 10.14 17.04 1.17
C GLU A 5 10.20 15.99 2.28
N LYS A 6 9.96 16.39 3.54
CA LYS A 6 9.93 15.47 4.67
C LYS A 6 8.77 14.48 4.56
N GLY A 7 7.61 14.96 4.10
CA GLY A 7 6.47 14.10 3.82
C GLY A 7 6.77 13.10 2.72
N MET A 8 7.38 13.53 1.62
CA MET A 8 7.76 12.66 0.51
C MET A 8 8.72 11.55 0.94
N VAL A 9 9.73 11.87 1.74
CA VAL A 9 10.67 10.87 2.29
C VAL A 9 9.94 9.90 3.22
N ALA A 10 8.99 10.39 4.02
CA ALA A 10 8.17 9.56 4.90
C ALA A 10 7.30 8.55 4.11
N GLU A 11 6.74 8.98 2.98
CA GLU A 11 5.99 8.10 2.07
C GLU A 11 6.88 6.96 1.52
N ALA A 12 8.10 7.28 1.06
CA ALA A 12 9.02 6.28 0.56
C ALA A 12 9.46 5.29 1.65
N ILE A 13 9.85 5.80 2.82
CA ILE A 13 10.28 4.95 3.94
C ILE A 13 9.14 4.07 4.43
N GLY A 14 7.93 4.61 4.56
CA GLY A 14 6.76 3.87 4.98
C GLY A 14 6.43 2.73 4.02
N SER A 15 6.38 2.99 2.72
CA SER A 15 6.14 1.98 1.70
C SER A 15 7.25 0.93 1.62
N MET A 16 8.50 1.32 1.74
CA MET A 16 9.63 0.40 1.82
C MET A 16 9.50 -0.53 3.05
N ALA A 17 9.16 0.03 4.22
CA ALA A 17 8.99 -0.74 5.44
C ALA A 17 7.86 -1.77 5.32
N ILE A 18 6.70 -1.39 4.74
CA ILE A 18 5.59 -2.33 4.45
C ILE A 18 6.08 -3.45 3.54
N THR A 19 6.78 -3.13 2.47
CA THR A 19 7.26 -4.14 1.53
C THR A 19 8.22 -5.13 2.21
N LEU A 20 9.21 -4.63 2.94
CA LEU A 20 10.22 -5.47 3.59
C LEU A 20 9.68 -6.31 4.75
N LEU A 21 8.81 -5.73 5.58
CA LEU A 21 8.40 -6.37 6.84
C LEU A 21 7.13 -7.22 6.71
N VAL A 22 6.34 -7.01 5.65
CA VAL A 22 5.11 -7.76 5.44
C VAL A 22 5.35 -8.93 4.49
N TRP A 23 6.06 -8.69 3.37
CA TRP A 23 6.17 -9.68 2.30
C TRP A 23 7.28 -10.71 2.49
N GLY A 24 8.38 -10.39 3.14
CA GLY A 24 9.42 -11.38 3.17
C GLY A 24 10.32 -11.35 4.41
N GLY A 25 10.37 -10.32 5.12
CA GLY A 25 11.44 -10.13 6.10
C GLY A 25 12.80 -9.89 5.43
N ILE A 26 13.77 -9.50 6.22
CA ILE A 26 15.08 -9.01 5.73
C ILE A 26 16.15 -10.14 5.71
N SER A 27 15.77 -11.37 5.98
CA SER A 27 16.70 -12.50 6.07
C SER A 27 16.32 -13.60 5.09
N GLU A 28 17.26 -14.12 4.37
CA GLU A 28 17.12 -15.31 3.52
C GLU A 28 16.56 -16.56 4.24
N ASN A 29 16.60 -16.55 5.58
CA ASN A 29 16.05 -17.60 6.41
C ASN A 29 14.64 -17.26 6.96
N ALA A 30 14.06 -16.15 6.55
CA ALA A 30 12.70 -15.81 6.96
C ALA A 30 11.72 -16.81 6.29
N ALA A 31 10.92 -17.47 7.10
CA ALA A 31 9.89 -18.36 6.59
C ALA A 31 8.75 -17.53 5.95
N PRO A 32 8.14 -18.00 4.87
CA PRO A 32 6.95 -17.36 4.33
C PRO A 32 5.85 -17.34 5.38
N HIS A 33 5.25 -16.18 5.57
CA HIS A 33 4.18 -15.99 6.55
C HIS A 33 2.83 -16.39 5.95
N ASP A 34 1.95 -16.93 6.79
CA ASP A 34 0.56 -17.11 6.40
C ASP A 34 -0.16 -15.74 6.27
N SER A 35 -1.29 -15.73 5.60
CA SER A 35 -2.03 -14.50 5.29
C SER A 35 -2.49 -13.74 6.54
N ALA A 36 -2.79 -14.42 7.64
CA ALA A 36 -3.20 -13.78 8.89
C ALA A 36 -2.01 -13.09 9.57
N VAL A 37 -0.83 -13.71 9.55
CA VAL A 37 0.41 -13.09 10.05
C VAL A 37 0.77 -11.89 9.21
N MET A 38 0.69 -11.99 7.88
CA MET A 38 0.95 -10.86 6.97
C MET A 38 -0.01 -9.69 7.22
N ALA A 39 -1.30 -9.98 7.41
CA ALA A 39 -2.30 -8.98 7.74
C ALA A 39 -2.00 -8.27 9.07
N GLY A 40 -1.62 -9.03 10.09
CA GLY A 40 -1.18 -8.49 11.38
C GLY A 40 0.05 -7.61 11.26
N ALA A 41 1.08 -8.10 10.56
CA ALA A 41 2.31 -7.37 10.30
C ALA A 41 2.06 -6.07 9.53
N ALA A 42 1.18 -6.09 8.52
CA ALA A 42 0.80 -4.91 7.75
C ALA A 42 0.18 -3.82 8.63
N GLY A 43 -0.79 -4.17 9.44
CA GLY A 43 -1.45 -3.19 10.32
C GLY A 43 -0.53 -2.63 11.38
N VAL A 44 0.30 -3.48 12.03
CA VAL A 44 1.27 -3.02 13.03
C VAL A 44 2.34 -2.12 12.40
N THR A 45 2.88 -2.50 11.25
CA THR A 45 3.88 -1.70 10.54
C THR A 45 3.28 -0.34 10.13
N LEU A 46 2.08 -0.33 9.56
CA LEU A 46 1.38 0.92 9.21
C LEU A 46 1.16 1.80 10.44
N ALA A 47 0.67 1.23 11.54
CA ALA A 47 0.47 1.97 12.78
C ALA A 47 1.75 2.67 13.25
N ILE A 48 2.87 1.94 13.28
CA ILE A 48 4.17 2.47 13.69
C ILE A 48 4.65 3.57 12.72
N MET A 49 4.53 3.34 11.41
CA MET A 49 4.96 4.30 10.40
C MET A 49 4.12 5.59 10.46
N TRP A 50 2.80 5.49 10.59
CA TRP A 50 1.93 6.66 10.75
C TRP A 50 2.18 7.44 12.05
N MET A 51 2.49 6.76 13.13
CA MET A 51 2.86 7.41 14.39
C MET A 51 4.23 8.08 14.31
N THR A 52 5.17 7.49 13.56
CA THR A 52 6.52 8.01 13.36
C THR A 52 6.51 9.20 12.39
N PHE A 53 5.80 9.06 11.29
CA PHE A 53 5.71 10.04 10.21
C PHE A 53 4.30 10.64 10.15
N ARG A 54 3.96 11.44 11.13
CA ARG A 54 2.62 12.04 11.24
C ARG A 54 2.24 12.80 9.98
N GLY A 55 1.08 12.46 9.43
CA GLY A 55 0.54 13.10 8.22
C GLY A 55 0.97 12.43 6.91
N SER A 56 1.80 11.36 6.95
CA SER A 56 2.07 10.52 5.79
C SER A 56 0.87 9.61 5.49
N GLU A 57 0.64 9.34 4.23
CA GLU A 57 -0.47 8.51 3.76
C GLU A 57 -0.04 7.05 3.60
N ILE A 58 1.16 6.82 3.07
CA ILE A 58 1.86 5.52 2.89
C ILE A 58 1.13 4.58 1.94
N LEU A 59 -0.20 4.54 1.99
CA LEU A 59 -1.02 3.70 1.12
C LEU A 59 -1.55 4.48 -0.08
N PRO A 60 -1.32 4.01 -1.32
CA PRO A 60 -1.82 4.63 -2.55
C PRO A 60 -3.33 4.90 -2.54
N ILE A 61 -4.11 4.00 -1.94
CA ILE A 61 -5.57 4.16 -1.85
C ILE A 61 -5.98 5.38 -1.04
N ILE A 62 -5.24 5.70 0.04
CA ILE A 62 -5.47 6.90 0.85
C ILE A 62 -5.08 8.14 0.02
N THR A 63 -3.92 8.11 -0.62
CA THR A 63 -3.43 9.24 -1.44
C THR A 63 -4.40 9.55 -2.58
N ILE A 64 -4.83 8.54 -3.33
CA ILE A 64 -5.79 8.69 -4.43
C ILE A 64 -7.13 9.19 -3.90
N GLY A 65 -7.64 8.62 -2.80
CA GLY A 65 -8.90 9.02 -2.19
C GLY A 65 -8.87 10.48 -1.74
N ARG A 66 -7.82 10.90 -1.05
CA ARG A 66 -7.65 12.29 -0.59
C ARG A 66 -7.50 13.29 -1.74
N MET A 67 -6.77 12.91 -2.81
CA MET A 67 -6.73 13.72 -4.04
C MET A 67 -8.11 13.86 -4.67
N ALA A 68 -8.83 12.77 -4.82
CA ALA A 68 -10.16 12.76 -5.44
C ALA A 68 -11.20 13.52 -4.61
N ALA A 69 -11.11 13.45 -3.28
CA ALA A 69 -11.95 14.22 -2.35
C ALA A 69 -11.51 15.71 -2.21
N GLY A 70 -10.41 16.11 -2.83
CA GLY A 70 -9.89 17.49 -2.74
C GLY A 70 -9.21 17.84 -1.41
N HIS A 71 -8.87 16.85 -0.59
CA HIS A 71 -8.18 17.05 0.69
C HIS A 71 -6.65 17.15 0.52
N THR A 72 -6.12 16.70 -0.59
CA THR A 72 -4.71 16.80 -0.96
C THR A 72 -4.60 17.38 -2.37
N GLU A 73 -3.74 18.38 -2.55
CA GLU A 73 -3.49 18.96 -3.88
C GLU A 73 -2.92 17.89 -4.82
N TRP A 74 -3.39 17.87 -6.08
CA TRP A 74 -2.98 16.88 -7.07
C TRP A 74 -1.47 16.76 -7.25
N GLN A 75 -0.77 17.89 -7.22
CA GLN A 75 0.69 17.89 -7.36
C GLN A 75 1.37 17.20 -6.19
N GLN A 76 0.99 17.52 -4.96
CA GLN A 76 1.54 16.89 -3.77
C GLN A 76 1.16 15.42 -3.68
N GLY A 77 -0.11 15.09 -3.95
CA GLY A 77 -0.57 13.70 -3.93
C GLY A 77 0.12 12.83 -4.99
N THR A 78 0.34 13.37 -6.19
CA THR A 78 1.12 12.65 -7.23
C THR A 78 2.55 12.39 -6.78
N LEU A 79 3.20 13.36 -6.15
CA LEU A 79 4.56 13.17 -5.61
C LEU A 79 4.58 12.14 -4.48
N ASN A 80 3.62 12.20 -3.55
CA ASN A 80 3.47 11.21 -2.50
C ASN A 80 3.32 9.80 -3.10
N PHE A 81 2.43 9.65 -4.08
CA PHE A 81 2.20 8.39 -4.78
C PHE A 81 3.47 7.86 -5.45
N LEU A 82 4.22 8.71 -6.17
CA LEU A 82 5.49 8.31 -6.79
C LEU A 82 6.54 7.90 -5.74
N MET A 83 6.59 8.58 -4.60
CA MET A 83 7.51 8.22 -3.52
C MET A 83 7.11 6.90 -2.84
N GLN A 84 5.80 6.62 -2.71
CA GLN A 84 5.32 5.30 -2.26
C GLN A 84 5.76 4.19 -3.21
N LEU A 85 5.61 4.40 -4.53
CA LEU A 85 6.09 3.44 -5.53
C LEU A 85 7.60 3.22 -5.46
N LEU A 86 8.37 4.31 -5.34
CA LEU A 86 9.83 4.24 -5.21
C LEU A 86 10.25 3.45 -3.96
N GLY A 87 9.65 3.73 -2.82
CA GLY A 87 9.93 3.02 -1.58
C GLY A 87 9.62 1.52 -1.68
N ALA A 88 8.47 1.19 -2.23
CA ALA A 88 8.06 -0.20 -2.45
C ALA A 88 8.99 -0.92 -3.43
N PHE A 89 9.40 -0.27 -4.52
CA PHE A 89 10.36 -0.81 -5.49
C PHE A 89 11.72 -1.10 -4.84
N VAL A 90 12.23 -0.18 -4.03
CA VAL A 90 13.48 -0.39 -3.28
C VAL A 90 13.35 -1.58 -2.34
N GLY A 91 12.25 -1.69 -1.58
CA GLY A 91 11.99 -2.82 -0.71
C GLY A 91 11.92 -4.14 -1.47
N ALA A 92 11.17 -4.18 -2.57
CA ALA A 92 11.05 -5.37 -3.42
C ALA A 92 12.39 -5.79 -4.04
N THR A 93 13.21 -4.82 -4.47
CA THR A 93 14.55 -5.08 -5.02
C THR A 93 15.47 -5.71 -3.96
N VAL A 94 15.38 -5.26 -2.70
CA VAL A 94 16.12 -5.86 -1.59
C VAL A 94 15.70 -7.32 -1.37
N LEU A 95 14.40 -7.62 -1.39
CA LEU A 95 13.88 -8.98 -1.25
C LEU A 95 14.32 -9.86 -2.43
N ALA A 96 14.18 -9.37 -3.65
CA ALA A 96 14.62 -10.09 -4.85
C ALA A 96 16.13 -10.37 -4.85
N TRP A 97 16.94 -9.44 -4.36
CA TRP A 97 18.40 -9.63 -4.23
C TRP A 97 18.74 -10.74 -3.21
N GLN A 98 17.93 -10.95 -2.21
CA GLN A 98 18.09 -12.03 -1.24
C GLN A 98 17.65 -13.41 -1.77
N GLY A 99 17.15 -13.48 -2.99
CA GLY A 99 16.65 -14.71 -3.61
C GLY A 99 15.20 -15.06 -3.25
N GLU A 100 14.51 -14.16 -2.60
CA GLU A 100 13.09 -14.30 -2.28
C GLU A 100 12.25 -13.85 -3.48
N THR A 101 11.70 -14.78 -4.24
CA THR A 101 10.63 -14.51 -5.22
C THR A 101 9.30 -14.47 -4.47
N VAL A 102 8.96 -13.32 -3.94
CA VAL A 102 7.81 -13.16 -3.03
C VAL A 102 6.58 -12.63 -3.75
N PHE A 103 6.76 -12.13 -4.97
CA PHE A 103 5.70 -11.45 -5.70
C PHE A 103 5.20 -12.29 -6.86
N GLU A 104 4.02 -12.85 -6.69
CA GLU A 104 3.31 -13.49 -7.78
C GLU A 104 2.66 -12.44 -8.70
N ALA A 105 2.42 -12.84 -9.94
CA ALA A 105 1.64 -12.04 -10.87
C ALA A 105 0.28 -11.71 -10.26
N ALA A 106 -0.16 -10.46 -10.41
CA ALA A 106 -1.44 -10.04 -9.86
C ALA A 106 -2.59 -10.78 -10.55
N GLU A 107 -3.55 -11.24 -9.77
CA GLU A 107 -4.77 -11.82 -10.31
C GLU A 107 -5.58 -10.77 -11.10
N ALA A 108 -6.21 -11.20 -12.17
CA ALA A 108 -7.03 -10.32 -13.00
C ALA A 108 -8.08 -9.57 -12.18
N LEU A 109 -8.31 -8.30 -12.52
CA LEU A 109 -9.33 -7.48 -11.87
C LEU A 109 -10.72 -8.03 -12.21
N THR A 110 -11.36 -8.61 -11.22
CA THR A 110 -12.73 -9.14 -11.31
C THR A 110 -13.73 -8.18 -10.67
N ALA A 111 -15.02 -8.36 -10.95
CA ALA A 111 -16.07 -7.59 -10.28
C ALA A 111 -16.04 -7.76 -8.75
N THR A 112 -15.67 -8.95 -8.27
CA THR A 112 -15.56 -9.23 -6.83
C THR A 112 -14.36 -8.49 -6.22
N SER A 113 -13.17 -8.60 -6.83
CA SER A 113 -11.98 -7.90 -6.33
C SER A 113 -12.12 -6.38 -6.41
N ALA A 114 -12.77 -5.86 -7.44
CA ALA A 114 -13.11 -4.45 -7.54
C ALA A 114 -14.07 -4.00 -6.43
N ALA A 115 -15.13 -4.78 -6.16
CA ALA A 115 -16.08 -4.46 -5.09
C ALA A 115 -15.41 -4.50 -3.70
N THR A 116 -14.56 -5.49 -3.44
CA THR A 116 -13.82 -5.56 -2.16
C THR A 116 -12.79 -4.45 -2.03
N ALA A 117 -12.13 -4.03 -3.11
CA ALA A 117 -11.21 -2.90 -3.10
C ALA A 117 -11.93 -1.57 -2.82
N LEU A 118 -13.09 -1.36 -3.47
CA LEU A 118 -13.93 -0.18 -3.24
C LEU A 118 -14.41 -0.12 -1.79
N LEU A 119 -14.93 -1.23 -1.28
CA LEU A 119 -15.36 -1.34 0.12
C LEU A 119 -14.19 -1.10 1.08
N GLY A 120 -13.02 -1.67 0.79
CA GLY A 120 -11.82 -1.51 1.59
C GLY A 120 -11.37 -0.06 1.69
N GLY A 121 -11.32 0.64 0.57
CA GLY A 121 -11.00 2.06 0.53
C GLY A 121 -11.99 2.90 1.35
N PHE A 122 -13.28 2.69 1.15
CA PHE A 122 -14.34 3.38 1.89
C PHE A 122 -14.24 3.15 3.40
N LEU A 123 -14.15 1.90 3.84
CA LEU A 123 -14.08 1.57 5.27
C LEU A 123 -12.80 2.10 5.91
N LEU A 124 -11.66 1.98 5.23
CA LEU A 124 -10.40 2.51 5.74
C LEU A 124 -10.48 4.03 5.90
N MET A 125 -11.05 4.72 4.93
CA MET A 125 -11.14 6.18 4.95
C MET A 125 -12.09 6.69 6.04
N LEU A 126 -13.19 5.96 6.33
CA LEU A 126 -14.06 6.29 7.48
C LEU A 126 -13.29 6.31 8.80
N VAL A 127 -12.36 5.39 9.00
CA VAL A 127 -11.52 5.34 10.21
C VAL A 127 -10.43 6.39 10.15
N TRP A 128 -9.76 6.51 9.00
CA TRP A 128 -8.70 7.48 8.79
C TRP A 128 -9.14 8.93 9.01
N ASP A 129 -10.28 9.32 8.48
CA ASP A 129 -10.78 10.70 8.61
C ASP A 129 -11.22 11.03 10.05
N ARG A 130 -11.61 10.03 10.81
CA ARG A 130 -12.05 10.21 12.19
C ARG A 130 -10.91 10.17 13.20
N LEU A 131 -9.96 9.27 13.02
CA LEU A 131 -8.92 8.95 14.00
C LEU A 131 -7.51 9.35 13.51
N GLY A 132 -7.37 9.65 12.23
CA GLY A 132 -6.07 9.87 11.60
C GLY A 132 -5.29 8.57 11.38
N GLY A 133 -4.09 8.69 10.84
CA GLY A 133 -3.13 7.58 10.75
C GLY A 133 -2.51 7.32 12.12
N GLY A 134 -2.71 6.11 12.65
CA GLY A 134 -2.19 5.72 13.95
C GLY A 134 -2.52 4.28 14.29
N TRP A 135 -2.49 3.95 15.57
CA TRP A 135 -2.68 2.58 16.03
C TRP A 135 -4.05 2.01 15.66
N GLU A 136 -5.10 2.79 15.82
CA GLU A 136 -6.48 2.38 15.55
C GLU A 136 -6.67 2.08 14.06
N ALA A 137 -6.16 2.95 13.18
CA ALA A 137 -6.23 2.75 11.75
C ALA A 137 -5.40 1.53 11.31
N GLY A 138 -4.21 1.34 11.88
CA GLY A 138 -3.39 0.16 11.61
C GLY A 138 -4.04 -1.14 12.08
N ALA A 139 -4.60 -1.16 13.28
CA ALA A 139 -5.34 -2.31 13.77
C ALA A 139 -6.55 -2.62 12.86
N PHE A 140 -7.24 -1.59 12.40
CA PHE A 140 -8.37 -1.76 11.49
C PHE A 140 -7.94 -2.30 10.12
N VAL A 141 -6.78 -1.88 9.60
CA VAL A 141 -6.19 -2.49 8.39
C VAL A 141 -6.00 -4.00 8.58
N SER A 142 -5.45 -4.44 9.72
CA SER A 142 -5.30 -5.87 9.98
C SER A 142 -6.64 -6.61 9.92
N VAL A 143 -7.69 -6.03 10.51
CA VAL A 143 -9.03 -6.63 10.50
C VAL A 143 -9.60 -6.72 9.08
N LEU A 144 -9.44 -5.66 8.28
CA LEU A 144 -9.92 -5.65 6.89
C LEU A 144 -9.22 -6.72 6.06
N LEU A 145 -7.90 -6.83 6.17
CA LEU A 145 -7.11 -7.84 5.43
C LEU A 145 -7.48 -9.27 5.85
N VAL A 146 -7.63 -9.55 7.15
CA VAL A 146 -8.07 -10.87 7.64
C VAL A 146 -9.50 -11.18 7.16
N ALA A 147 -10.35 -10.18 7.04
CA ALA A 147 -11.70 -10.34 6.48
C ALA A 147 -11.73 -10.54 4.95
N GLY A 148 -10.57 -10.56 4.28
CA GLY A 148 -10.47 -10.73 2.83
C GLY A 148 -10.80 -9.48 2.03
N VAL A 149 -10.76 -8.31 2.67
CA VAL A 149 -10.95 -7.04 1.99
C VAL A 149 -9.64 -6.64 1.29
N THR A 150 -9.72 -6.29 0.03
CA THR A 150 -8.54 -5.89 -0.75
C THR A 150 -8.13 -4.46 -0.41
N LEU A 151 -6.92 -4.30 0.12
CA LEU A 151 -6.27 -3.01 0.32
C LEU A 151 -5.01 -2.95 -0.55
N ALA A 152 -5.13 -2.33 -1.72
CA ALA A 152 -4.00 -2.21 -2.63
C ALA A 152 -2.90 -1.32 -2.03
N SER A 153 -1.70 -1.86 -1.94
CA SER A 153 -0.50 -1.18 -1.47
C SER A 153 0.49 -0.94 -2.61
N ALA A 154 1.44 -0.04 -2.41
CA ALA A 154 2.53 0.17 -3.35
C ALA A 154 3.43 -1.06 -3.50
N SER A 155 3.46 -1.96 -2.51
CA SER A 155 4.23 -3.21 -2.54
C SER A 155 3.87 -4.09 -3.73
N SER A 156 2.58 -4.16 -4.08
CA SER A 156 2.13 -4.94 -5.24
C SER A 156 2.75 -4.44 -6.56
N ILE A 157 2.89 -3.12 -6.74
CA ILE A 157 3.55 -2.55 -7.91
C ILE A 157 5.06 -2.74 -7.83
N GLY A 158 5.66 -2.43 -6.68
CA GLY A 158 7.10 -2.56 -6.49
C GLY A 158 7.59 -3.97 -6.75
N GLY A 159 6.87 -4.97 -6.24
CA GLY A 159 7.16 -6.38 -6.47
C GLY A 159 7.00 -6.79 -7.92
N THR A 160 5.88 -6.43 -8.54
CA THR A 160 5.62 -6.74 -9.96
C THR A 160 6.67 -6.15 -10.89
N ILE A 161 7.18 -4.95 -10.57
CA ILE A 161 8.28 -4.33 -11.33
C ILE A 161 9.59 -5.10 -11.10
N ALA A 162 9.90 -5.43 -9.84
CA ALA A 162 11.14 -6.13 -9.49
C ALA A 162 11.22 -7.51 -10.15
N ASP A 163 10.11 -8.23 -10.24
CA ASP A 163 10.02 -9.55 -10.86
C ASP A 163 9.78 -9.50 -12.38
N GLY A 164 9.70 -8.32 -12.98
CA GLY A 164 9.56 -8.14 -14.42
C GLY A 164 8.14 -8.38 -14.97
N HIS A 165 7.14 -8.57 -14.12
CA HIS A 165 5.76 -8.83 -14.54
C HIS A 165 5.01 -7.61 -15.08
N MET A 166 5.53 -6.39 -14.90
CA MET A 166 4.88 -5.16 -15.38
C MET A 166 4.82 -5.02 -16.91
N ALA A 167 5.57 -5.84 -17.64
CA ALA A 167 5.46 -5.91 -19.09
C ALA A 167 4.14 -6.55 -19.57
N ASP A 168 3.45 -7.29 -18.70
CA ASP A 168 2.15 -7.87 -18.98
C ASP A 168 1.03 -6.84 -18.71
N THR A 169 0.23 -6.57 -19.75
CA THR A 169 -0.88 -5.61 -19.69
C THR A 169 -1.93 -6.00 -18.65
N ASP A 170 -2.21 -7.29 -18.49
CA ASP A 170 -3.22 -7.78 -17.55
C ASP A 170 -2.78 -7.56 -16.11
N ASN A 171 -1.51 -7.77 -15.81
CA ASN A 171 -0.90 -7.43 -14.53
C ASN A 171 -0.97 -5.93 -14.23
N PHE A 172 -0.62 -5.11 -15.21
CA PHE A 172 -0.71 -3.66 -15.08
C PHE A 172 -2.13 -3.21 -14.74
N ILE A 173 -3.14 -3.69 -15.50
CA ILE A 173 -4.55 -3.38 -15.29
C ILE A 173 -5.01 -3.89 -13.91
N ALA A 174 -4.61 -5.08 -13.49
CA ALA A 174 -5.00 -5.65 -12.20
C ALA A 174 -4.48 -4.78 -11.04
N VAL A 175 -3.20 -4.44 -11.05
CA VAL A 175 -2.55 -3.70 -9.95
C VAL A 175 -3.03 -2.26 -9.88
N PHE A 176 -2.94 -1.52 -10.97
CA PHE A 176 -3.36 -0.11 -10.99
C PHE A 176 -4.88 0.04 -10.91
N GLY A 177 -5.63 -0.85 -11.55
CA GLY A 177 -7.09 -0.86 -11.46
C GLY A 177 -7.59 -1.03 -10.04
N THR A 178 -7.00 -1.96 -9.29
CA THR A 178 -7.34 -2.18 -7.87
C THR A 178 -7.03 -0.95 -7.01
N MET A 179 -5.90 -0.28 -7.25
CA MET A 179 -5.56 0.97 -6.54
C MET A 179 -6.54 2.10 -6.85
N ILE A 180 -6.89 2.29 -8.12
CA ILE A 180 -7.82 3.33 -8.53
C ILE A 180 -9.21 3.07 -7.94
N VAL A 181 -9.71 1.84 -8.02
CA VAL A 181 -11.02 1.47 -7.47
C VAL A 181 -11.05 1.65 -5.96
N GLY A 182 -9.99 1.21 -5.25
CA GLY A 182 -9.85 1.45 -3.81
C GLY A 182 -9.79 2.94 -3.47
N GLY A 183 -9.08 3.73 -4.26
CA GLY A 183 -9.02 5.19 -4.12
C GLY A 183 -10.37 5.88 -4.34
N ILE A 184 -11.18 5.40 -5.31
CA ILE A 184 -12.55 5.88 -5.50
C ILE A 184 -13.41 5.55 -4.27
N GLY A 185 -13.29 4.34 -3.72
CA GLY A 185 -13.95 3.98 -2.47
C GLY A 185 -13.53 4.87 -1.30
N ALA A 186 -12.26 5.23 -1.22
CA ALA A 186 -11.73 6.14 -0.19
C ALA A 186 -12.18 7.59 -0.38
N ALA A 187 -12.60 8.00 -1.58
CA ALA A 187 -13.12 9.35 -1.86
C ALA A 187 -14.62 9.48 -1.57
N ALA A 188 -15.35 8.36 -1.45
CA ALA A 188 -16.79 8.33 -1.23
C ALA A 188 -17.16 8.54 0.23
#